data_df5b00ceed5fd487b83efa0b06b1ebb8
#
_entry.id   df5b00ceed5fd487b83efa0b06b1ebb8
#
_cell.length_a   1.000
_cell.length_b   1.000
_cell.length_c   1.000
_cell.angle_alpha   90.00
_cell.angle_beta   90.00
_cell.angle_gamma   90.00
#
_symmetry.space_group_name_H-M   'P 1'
#
loop_
_entity.id
_entity.type
_entity.pdbx_description
1 polymer ?
#
loop_
_entity_poly.entity_id
_entity_poly.type
_entity_poly.pdbx_seq_one_letter_code
_entity_poly.pdbx_strand_id
1 'polypeptide(L)'
;FENLVMAYLTNDPLQKQEYEKVQTYLEWAKEHDKDGRDIGIDLVATIRDQGGYAAIQCKCYDASHIIKKEDIDSFIATSGKKIFTRRILVDSTESNWSDNANNTCDGQEVRIQQINLFDLENSQIDWGAYKEKGEATLKEQPKKKLLDHQKEALEKVCEGLQEADRGKLIMACGTGKTFTSLKIAETIAGTGKRVLFLVPSLALMSQTIREWTLDTEVPLRSFAVCSDTQVGKRRKGKHDDEASLDASDLVLPATTDAQALARKANKTSLDVMTVVFSTYHSIQVIS
;
A
#
# COMPACT_ATOMS: atom_id res chain seq x y z
N PHE A 1 -4.00 -13.46 -16.39
CA PHE A 1 -3.36 -12.83 -15.24
C PHE A 1 -3.87 -11.39 -15.05
N GLU A 2 -4.00 -10.60 -16.12
CA GLU A 2 -4.53 -9.22 -16.08
C GLU A 2 -5.87 -9.10 -15.35
N ASN A 3 -6.84 -10.01 -15.63
CA ASN A 3 -8.13 -10.01 -14.95
C ASN A 3 -8.00 -10.26 -13.44
N LEU A 4 -7.04 -11.10 -13.02
CA LEU A 4 -6.74 -11.35 -11.61
C LEU A 4 -6.16 -10.08 -10.95
N VAL A 5 -5.23 -9.42 -11.62
CA VAL A 5 -4.65 -8.14 -11.15
C VAL A 5 -5.71 -7.04 -11.09
N MET A 6 -6.59 -6.96 -12.09
CA MET A 6 -7.74 -6.04 -12.09
C MET A 6 -8.66 -6.30 -10.90
N ALA A 7 -8.98 -7.57 -10.64
CA ALA A 7 -9.80 -7.97 -9.49
C ALA A 7 -9.15 -7.57 -8.15
N TYR A 8 -7.84 -7.77 -8.02
CA TYR A 8 -7.06 -7.34 -6.86
C TYR A 8 -7.12 -5.83 -6.64
N LEU A 9 -6.74 -5.04 -7.65
CA LEU A 9 -6.70 -3.58 -7.54
C LEU A 9 -8.07 -2.95 -7.30
N THR A 10 -9.14 -3.61 -7.75
CA THR A 10 -10.51 -3.11 -7.60
C THR A 10 -11.13 -3.47 -6.26
N ASN A 11 -10.83 -4.65 -5.71
CA ASN A 11 -11.59 -5.22 -4.59
C ASN A 11 -10.80 -5.33 -3.28
N ASP A 12 -9.47 -5.45 -3.33
CA ASP A 12 -8.67 -5.50 -2.10
C ASP A 12 -8.86 -4.20 -1.29
N PRO A 13 -9.13 -4.27 0.02
CA PRO A 13 -9.44 -3.10 0.85
C PRO A 13 -8.35 -2.02 0.87
N LEU A 14 -7.08 -2.39 0.69
CA LEU A 14 -5.96 -1.43 0.61
C LEU A 14 -5.94 -0.74 -0.75
N GLN A 15 -6.01 -1.52 -1.83
CA GLN A 15 -5.94 -1.00 -3.19
C GLN A 15 -7.15 -0.11 -3.51
N LYS A 16 -8.32 -0.47 -2.99
CA LYS A 16 -9.56 0.30 -3.11
C LYS A 16 -9.49 1.70 -2.48
N GLN A 17 -8.59 1.91 -1.51
CA GLN A 17 -8.31 3.23 -0.98
C GLN A 17 -7.57 4.12 -1.98
N GLU A 18 -6.78 3.54 -2.88
CA GLU A 18 -5.92 4.28 -3.81
C GLU A 18 -6.54 4.47 -5.20
N TYR A 19 -7.36 3.50 -5.65
CA TYR A 19 -7.90 3.52 -7.00
C TYR A 19 -9.42 3.62 -7.00
N GLU A 20 -9.94 4.45 -7.88
CA GLU A 20 -11.37 4.67 -8.08
C GLU A 20 -11.94 3.73 -9.13
N LYS A 21 -11.22 3.57 -10.24
CA LYS A 21 -11.58 2.73 -11.38
C LYS A 21 -10.32 2.04 -11.91
N VAL A 22 -10.42 0.76 -12.21
CA VAL A 22 -9.37 -0.02 -12.90
C VAL A 22 -9.98 -0.61 -14.17
N GLN A 23 -9.30 -0.46 -15.30
CA GLN A 23 -9.79 -0.91 -16.60
C GLN A 23 -8.62 -1.31 -17.50
N THR A 24 -8.89 -2.01 -18.59
CA THR A 24 -7.86 -2.34 -19.57
C THR A 24 -7.34 -1.07 -20.26
N TYR A 25 -6.09 -1.11 -20.75
CA TYR A 25 -5.53 0.01 -21.50
C TYR A 25 -6.39 0.34 -22.72
N LEU A 26 -6.93 -0.66 -23.39
CA LEU A 26 -7.79 -0.48 -24.57
C LEU A 26 -9.08 0.30 -24.24
N GLU A 27 -9.74 -0.04 -23.13
CA GLU A 27 -10.95 0.66 -22.67
C GLU A 27 -10.63 2.11 -22.30
N TRP A 28 -9.56 2.30 -21.52
CA TRP A 28 -9.10 3.63 -21.13
C TRP A 28 -8.71 4.49 -22.36
N ALA A 29 -8.01 3.92 -23.33
CA ALA A 29 -7.59 4.61 -24.54
C ALA A 29 -8.80 5.08 -25.37
N LYS A 30 -9.84 4.25 -25.49
CA LYS A 30 -11.09 4.61 -26.17
C LYS A 30 -11.82 5.77 -25.48
N GLU A 31 -11.88 5.74 -24.13
CA GLU A 31 -12.50 6.82 -23.35
C GLU A 31 -11.75 8.16 -23.45
N HIS A 32 -10.48 8.14 -23.84
CA HIS A 32 -9.61 9.32 -23.88
C HIS A 32 -9.13 9.69 -25.29
N ASP A 33 -9.78 9.14 -26.33
CA ASP A 33 -9.41 9.37 -27.74
C ASP A 33 -7.92 9.07 -28.02
N LYS A 34 -7.40 8.00 -27.43
CA LYS A 34 -6.02 7.53 -27.61
C LYS A 34 -5.97 6.30 -28.49
N ASP A 35 -4.80 6.06 -29.07
CA ASP A 35 -4.53 4.82 -29.80
C ASP A 35 -4.50 3.64 -28.81
N GLY A 36 -5.39 2.68 -29.02
CA GLY A 36 -5.53 1.49 -28.18
C GLY A 36 -4.57 0.35 -28.52
N ARG A 37 -3.53 0.60 -29.35
CA ARG A 37 -2.52 -0.43 -29.65
C ARG A 37 -1.77 -0.83 -28.39
N ASP A 38 -1.40 -2.08 -28.31
CA ASP A 38 -0.51 -2.59 -27.25
C ASP A 38 0.81 -1.81 -27.24
N ILE A 39 1.06 -1.14 -26.14
CA ILE A 39 2.26 -0.33 -25.92
C ILE A 39 3.01 -0.77 -24.65
N GLY A 40 2.72 -1.98 -24.13
CA GLY A 40 3.29 -2.52 -22.91
C GLY A 40 2.64 -1.95 -21.63
N ILE A 41 1.42 -1.43 -21.72
CA ILE A 41 0.56 -1.11 -20.58
C ILE A 41 -0.68 -1.98 -20.70
N ASP A 42 -0.94 -2.83 -19.73
CA ASP A 42 -2.06 -3.77 -19.75
C ASP A 42 -3.31 -3.16 -19.12
N LEU A 43 -3.15 -2.52 -17.97
CA LEU A 43 -4.23 -1.90 -17.22
C LEU A 43 -3.93 -0.43 -16.91
N VAL A 44 -4.99 0.35 -16.73
CA VAL A 44 -4.93 1.72 -16.24
C VAL A 44 -5.87 1.89 -15.06
N ALA A 45 -5.37 2.48 -13.98
CA ALA A 45 -6.18 2.80 -12.82
C ALA A 45 -6.29 4.32 -12.63
N THR A 46 -7.51 4.81 -12.38
CA THR A 46 -7.76 6.19 -11.97
C THR A 46 -7.41 6.37 -10.51
N ILE A 47 -6.50 7.29 -10.20
CA ILE A 47 -6.02 7.54 -8.85
C ILE A 47 -7.04 8.39 -8.09
N ARG A 48 -7.45 7.89 -6.91
CA ARG A 48 -8.38 8.61 -6.02
C ARG A 48 -7.72 9.87 -5.46
N ASP A 49 -8.50 10.93 -5.30
CA ASP A 49 -8.13 12.19 -4.61
C ASP A 49 -7.05 13.07 -5.28
N GLN A 50 -6.27 12.56 -6.22
CA GLN A 50 -5.21 13.34 -6.87
C GLN A 50 -5.53 13.73 -8.31
N GLY A 51 -6.38 12.97 -8.96
CA GLY A 51 -6.45 12.91 -10.41
C GLY A 51 -5.19 12.27 -11.01
N GLY A 52 -5.21 12.00 -12.31
CA GLY A 52 -4.15 11.26 -13.01
C GLY A 52 -4.38 9.75 -12.98
N TYR A 53 -3.44 9.04 -13.58
CA TYR A 53 -3.59 7.63 -13.83
C TYR A 53 -2.36 6.86 -13.37
N ALA A 54 -2.57 5.63 -12.94
CA ALA A 54 -1.54 4.62 -12.77
C ALA A 54 -1.46 3.75 -14.03
N ALA A 55 -0.28 3.64 -14.62
CA ALA A 55 0.01 2.65 -15.66
C ALA A 55 0.42 1.34 -14.99
N ILE A 56 -0.14 0.23 -15.44
CA ILE A 56 0.09 -1.10 -14.85
C ILE A 56 0.49 -2.06 -15.96
N GLN A 57 1.60 -2.79 -15.76
CA GLN A 57 1.96 -3.93 -16.58
C GLN A 57 1.89 -5.21 -15.76
N CYS A 58 1.39 -6.28 -16.37
CA CYS A 58 1.19 -7.59 -15.75
C CYS A 58 2.13 -8.60 -16.42
N LYS A 59 2.97 -9.27 -15.64
CA LYS A 59 3.90 -10.30 -16.11
C LYS A 59 3.56 -11.64 -15.49
N CYS A 60 3.05 -12.55 -16.30
CA CYS A 60 2.69 -13.90 -15.87
C CYS A 60 3.77 -14.88 -16.33
N TYR A 61 4.66 -15.26 -15.44
CA TYR A 61 5.74 -16.19 -15.67
C TYR A 61 5.72 -17.31 -14.63
N ASP A 62 6.52 -18.34 -14.83
CA ASP A 62 6.76 -19.36 -13.83
C ASP A 62 7.43 -18.77 -12.58
N ALA A 63 7.17 -19.34 -11.41
CA ALA A 63 7.67 -18.83 -10.13
C ALA A 63 9.21 -18.66 -10.09
N SER A 64 9.94 -19.52 -10.80
CA SER A 64 11.40 -19.46 -10.89
C SER A 64 11.96 -18.48 -11.93
N HIS A 65 11.10 -17.85 -12.73
CA HIS A 65 11.54 -16.89 -13.76
C HIS A 65 12.13 -15.64 -13.14
N ILE A 66 13.25 -15.18 -13.69
CA ILE A 66 13.90 -13.92 -13.27
C ILE A 66 13.51 -12.82 -14.25
N ILE A 67 12.79 -11.83 -13.78
CA ILE A 67 12.43 -10.64 -14.58
C ILE A 67 13.70 -9.93 -15.02
N LYS A 68 13.85 -9.75 -16.33
CA LYS A 68 15.00 -9.08 -16.95
C LYS A 68 14.60 -7.70 -17.45
N LYS A 69 15.62 -6.90 -17.80
CA LYS A 69 15.42 -5.56 -18.35
C LYS A 69 14.53 -5.58 -19.60
N GLU A 70 14.74 -6.56 -20.49
CA GLU A 70 13.96 -6.70 -21.73
C GLU A 70 12.46 -6.90 -21.48
N ASP A 71 12.09 -7.51 -20.33
CA ASP A 71 10.70 -7.75 -19.96
C ASP A 71 9.94 -6.46 -19.62
N ILE A 72 10.66 -5.40 -19.25
CA ILE A 72 10.07 -4.16 -18.71
C ILE A 72 10.37 -2.91 -19.54
N ASP A 73 11.27 -2.96 -20.52
CA ASP A 73 11.71 -1.79 -21.31
C ASP A 73 10.55 -1.06 -22.02
N SER A 74 9.63 -1.81 -22.62
CA SER A 74 8.46 -1.24 -23.30
C SER A 74 7.55 -0.48 -22.33
N PHE A 75 7.32 -1.05 -21.16
CA PHE A 75 6.54 -0.39 -20.10
C PHE A 75 7.22 0.89 -19.62
N ILE A 76 8.51 0.86 -19.37
CA ILE A 76 9.26 2.03 -18.89
C ILE A 76 9.18 3.16 -19.91
N ALA A 77 9.36 2.86 -21.19
CA ALA A 77 9.30 3.86 -22.26
C ALA A 77 7.91 4.48 -22.42
N THR A 78 6.85 3.67 -22.32
CA THR A 78 5.47 4.11 -22.60
C THR A 78 4.78 4.74 -21.40
N SER A 79 5.05 4.24 -20.19
CA SER A 79 4.49 4.74 -18.94
C SER A 79 5.17 6.02 -18.41
N GLY A 80 6.30 6.46 -19.03
CA GLY A 80 6.97 7.71 -18.70
C GLY A 80 6.24 8.98 -19.15
N LYS A 81 5.06 8.86 -19.81
CA LYS A 81 4.26 10.01 -20.22
C LYS A 81 3.65 10.71 -19.00
N LYS A 82 3.63 12.05 -18.99
CA LYS A 82 3.13 12.90 -17.87
C LYS A 82 1.71 12.58 -17.38
N ILE A 83 0.90 11.92 -18.21
CA ILE A 83 -0.46 11.52 -17.84
C ILE A 83 -0.47 10.44 -16.76
N PHE A 84 0.59 9.60 -16.71
CA PHE A 84 0.75 8.57 -15.71
C PHE A 84 1.60 9.10 -14.57
N THR A 85 0.97 9.33 -13.43
CA THR A 85 1.62 9.81 -12.21
C THR A 85 2.02 8.68 -11.27
N ARG A 86 1.64 7.44 -11.60
CA ARG A 86 2.09 6.20 -10.95
C ARG A 86 2.36 5.11 -11.98
N ARG A 87 3.24 4.22 -11.62
CA ARG A 87 3.69 3.11 -12.46
C ARG A 87 3.79 1.87 -11.60
N ILE A 88 3.16 0.78 -12.06
CA ILE A 88 3.09 -0.47 -11.31
C ILE A 88 3.48 -1.62 -12.22
N LEU A 89 4.38 -2.46 -11.74
CA LEU A 89 4.68 -3.75 -12.35
C LEU A 89 4.16 -4.85 -11.42
N VAL A 90 3.32 -5.70 -11.97
CA VAL A 90 2.78 -6.85 -11.24
C VAL A 90 3.31 -8.12 -11.88
N ASP A 91 3.97 -8.97 -11.11
CA ASP A 91 4.50 -10.23 -11.59
C ASP A 91 4.09 -11.42 -10.74
N SER A 92 4.10 -12.61 -11.36
CA SER A 92 3.77 -13.87 -10.71
C SER A 92 5.00 -14.66 -10.28
N THR A 93 6.18 -14.05 -10.22
CA THR A 93 7.42 -14.73 -9.86
C THR A 93 7.70 -14.70 -8.37
N GLU A 94 8.41 -15.69 -7.88
CA GLU A 94 8.97 -15.72 -6.52
C GLU A 94 10.46 -15.32 -6.50
N SER A 95 11.04 -15.13 -7.68
CA SER A 95 12.46 -14.84 -7.87
C SER A 95 12.73 -13.33 -7.80
N ASN A 96 13.89 -12.98 -7.27
CA ASN A 96 14.35 -11.60 -7.36
C ASN A 96 14.58 -11.19 -8.81
N TRP A 97 14.24 -9.95 -9.15
CA TRP A 97 14.52 -9.38 -10.46
C TRP A 97 16.02 -9.28 -10.71
N SER A 98 16.42 -9.31 -11.98
CA SER A 98 17.83 -9.12 -12.35
C SER A 98 18.34 -7.73 -11.93
N ASP A 99 19.65 -7.61 -11.64
CA ASP A 99 20.24 -6.32 -11.28
C ASP A 99 20.01 -5.26 -12.35
N ASN A 100 20.03 -5.64 -13.64
CA ASN A 100 19.75 -4.73 -14.74
C ASN A 100 18.31 -4.23 -14.75
N ALA A 101 17.33 -5.09 -14.44
CA ALA A 101 15.94 -4.69 -14.33
C ALA A 101 15.74 -3.71 -13.17
N ASN A 102 16.30 -4.03 -12.01
CA ASN A 102 16.24 -3.17 -10.83
C ASN A 102 16.89 -1.80 -11.09
N ASN A 103 18.11 -1.79 -11.65
CA ASN A 103 18.82 -0.54 -12.00
C ASN A 103 18.06 0.31 -13.03
N THR A 104 17.28 -0.33 -13.91
CA THR A 104 16.44 0.40 -14.88
C THR A 104 15.22 1.05 -14.21
N CYS A 105 14.68 0.43 -13.16
CA CYS A 105 13.61 1.01 -12.35
C CYS A 105 14.10 2.11 -11.40
N ASP A 106 15.34 2.03 -10.98
CA ASP A 106 15.95 3.03 -10.10
C ASP A 106 16.16 4.37 -10.83
N GLY A 107 16.02 5.47 -10.09
CA GLY A 107 16.28 6.82 -10.63
C GLY A 107 15.23 7.34 -11.61
N GLN A 108 14.12 6.64 -11.79
CA GLN A 108 13.00 7.14 -12.58
C GLN A 108 12.31 8.31 -11.88
N GLU A 109 11.90 9.36 -12.61
CA GLU A 109 11.16 10.51 -12.08
C GLU A 109 9.87 10.06 -11.39
N VAL A 110 9.12 9.15 -12.02
CA VAL A 110 7.99 8.45 -11.40
C VAL A 110 8.43 7.05 -11.05
N ARG A 111 8.49 6.74 -9.78
CA ARG A 111 8.89 5.43 -9.28
C ARG A 111 7.98 4.32 -9.77
N ILE A 112 8.54 3.14 -9.90
CA ILE A 112 7.82 1.93 -10.26
C ILE A 112 7.59 1.13 -8.98
N GLN A 113 6.32 0.96 -8.61
CA GLN A 113 5.90 0.07 -7.53
C GLN A 113 5.90 -1.37 -8.07
N GLN A 114 6.43 -2.29 -7.28
CA GLN A 114 6.36 -3.73 -7.58
C GLN A 114 5.27 -4.37 -6.72
N ILE A 115 4.46 -5.21 -7.35
CA ILE A 115 3.48 -6.08 -6.70
C ILE A 115 3.81 -7.49 -7.17
N ASN A 116 4.19 -8.36 -6.26
CA ASN A 116 4.61 -9.73 -6.56
C ASN A 116 3.54 -10.75 -6.18
N LEU A 117 3.83 -12.03 -6.43
CA LEU A 117 2.90 -13.13 -6.10
C LEU A 117 2.55 -13.15 -4.61
N PHE A 118 3.52 -12.89 -3.72
CA PHE A 118 3.30 -12.86 -2.27
C PHE A 118 2.26 -11.80 -1.88
N ASP A 119 2.26 -10.61 -2.51
CA ASP A 119 1.26 -9.56 -2.25
C ASP A 119 -0.14 -10.01 -2.68
N LEU A 120 -0.25 -10.68 -3.83
CA LEU A 120 -1.51 -11.21 -4.34
C LEU A 120 -2.06 -12.32 -3.43
N GLU A 121 -1.24 -13.26 -3.01
CA GLU A 121 -1.63 -14.38 -2.13
C GLU A 121 -2.05 -13.90 -0.74
N ASN A 122 -1.35 -12.89 -0.20
CA ASN A 122 -1.65 -12.30 1.10
C ASN A 122 -2.72 -11.20 1.04
N SER A 123 -3.32 -10.97 -0.13
CA SER A 123 -4.47 -10.07 -0.28
C SER A 123 -5.70 -10.62 0.43
N GLN A 124 -6.70 -9.74 0.59
CA GLN A 124 -7.97 -10.13 1.17
C GLN A 124 -8.93 -10.78 0.17
N ILE A 125 -8.52 -10.97 -1.06
CA ILE A 125 -9.34 -11.63 -2.07
C ILE A 125 -9.39 -13.14 -1.80
N ASP A 126 -10.59 -13.69 -1.83
CA ASP A 126 -10.80 -15.14 -1.85
C ASP A 126 -10.54 -15.68 -3.27
N TRP A 127 -9.29 -16.03 -3.51
CA TRP A 127 -8.87 -16.56 -4.82
C TRP A 127 -9.51 -17.90 -5.17
N GLY A 128 -9.94 -18.69 -4.16
CA GLY A 128 -10.70 -19.92 -4.37
C GLY A 128 -12.07 -19.63 -4.96
N ALA A 129 -12.82 -18.75 -4.32
CA ALA A 129 -14.12 -18.31 -4.83
C ALA A 129 -14.00 -17.59 -6.18
N TYR A 130 -12.96 -16.79 -6.38
CA TYR A 130 -12.69 -16.13 -7.67
C TYR A 130 -12.49 -17.15 -8.80
N LYS A 131 -11.71 -18.21 -8.55
CA LYS A 131 -11.48 -19.30 -9.54
C LYS A 131 -12.77 -20.01 -9.91
N GLU A 132 -13.65 -20.25 -8.94
CA GLU A 132 -14.90 -21.00 -9.14
C GLU A 132 -16.01 -20.17 -9.80
N LYS A 133 -16.17 -18.89 -9.38
CA LYS A 133 -17.30 -18.04 -9.75
C LYS A 133 -16.97 -16.90 -10.71
N GLY A 134 -15.67 -16.58 -10.89
CA GLY A 134 -15.22 -15.43 -11.67
C GLY A 134 -15.45 -14.07 -10.99
N GLU A 135 -16.00 -14.06 -9.78
CA GLU A 135 -16.28 -12.84 -9.02
C GLU A 135 -15.33 -12.72 -7.83
N ALA A 136 -14.69 -11.56 -7.68
CA ALA A 136 -13.79 -11.30 -6.57
C ALA A 136 -14.59 -10.99 -5.30
N THR A 137 -14.56 -11.94 -4.37
CA THR A 137 -15.09 -11.78 -3.02
C THR A 137 -13.95 -11.67 -2.02
N LEU A 138 -14.21 -11.09 -0.85
CA LEU A 138 -13.23 -11.01 0.21
C LEU A 138 -13.27 -12.28 1.07
N LYS A 139 -12.10 -12.67 1.58
CA LYS A 139 -11.99 -13.74 2.58
C LYS A 139 -12.87 -13.43 3.77
N GLU A 140 -13.73 -14.35 4.16
CA GLU A 140 -14.46 -14.24 5.41
C GLU A 140 -13.50 -14.44 6.58
N GLN A 141 -13.22 -13.38 7.31
CA GLN A 141 -12.41 -13.44 8.53
C GLN A 141 -13.25 -12.96 9.72
N PRO A 142 -13.30 -13.73 10.81
CA PRO A 142 -13.94 -13.24 12.02
C PRO A 142 -13.17 -12.03 12.54
N LYS A 143 -13.86 -10.92 12.76
CA LYS A 143 -13.23 -9.73 13.36
C LYS A 143 -12.64 -10.06 14.72
N LYS A 144 -11.43 -9.65 14.94
CA LYS A 144 -10.74 -9.81 16.23
C LYS A 144 -11.51 -9.07 17.32
N LYS A 145 -11.61 -9.69 18.49
CA LYS A 145 -12.16 -9.05 19.69
C LYS A 145 -11.04 -8.74 20.67
N LEU A 146 -11.16 -7.63 21.38
CA LEU A 146 -10.22 -7.29 22.44
C LEU A 146 -10.20 -8.36 23.53
N LEU A 147 -9.03 -8.83 23.88
CA LEU A 147 -8.79 -9.65 25.06
C LEU A 147 -8.86 -8.77 26.32
N ASP A 148 -9.02 -9.36 27.51
CA ASP A 148 -9.26 -8.60 28.73
C ASP A 148 -8.12 -7.63 29.07
N HIS A 149 -6.85 -8.04 28.91
CA HIS A 149 -5.70 -7.15 29.10
C HIS A 149 -5.64 -6.01 28.06
N GLN A 150 -6.19 -6.20 26.85
CA GLN A 150 -6.27 -5.15 25.82
C GLN A 150 -7.40 -4.17 26.12
N LYS A 151 -8.52 -4.65 26.68
CA LYS A 151 -9.63 -3.79 27.15
C LYS A 151 -9.14 -2.89 28.30
N GLU A 152 -8.48 -3.51 29.30
CA GLU A 152 -7.87 -2.75 30.40
C GLU A 152 -6.88 -1.71 29.92
N ALA A 153 -6.02 -2.06 28.93
CA ALA A 153 -5.09 -1.12 28.34
C ALA A 153 -5.80 0.05 27.63
N LEU A 154 -6.87 -0.23 26.87
CA LEU A 154 -7.68 0.79 26.20
C LEU A 154 -8.33 1.73 27.23
N GLU A 155 -8.99 1.20 28.27
CA GLU A 155 -9.62 1.97 29.33
C GLU A 155 -8.63 2.90 30.01
N LYS A 156 -7.49 2.37 30.47
CA LYS A 156 -6.43 3.17 31.12
C LYS A 156 -5.84 4.27 30.24
N VAL A 157 -5.70 4.01 28.93
CA VAL A 157 -5.24 5.06 27.99
C VAL A 157 -6.29 6.15 27.83
N CYS A 158 -7.55 5.78 27.69
CA CYS A 158 -8.65 6.75 27.56
C CYS A 158 -8.78 7.63 28.82
N GLU A 159 -8.71 7.03 30.00
CA GLU A 159 -8.74 7.74 31.30
C GLU A 159 -7.53 8.68 31.44
N GLY A 160 -6.30 8.16 31.20
CA GLY A 160 -5.06 8.93 31.34
C GLY A 160 -4.98 10.13 30.41
N LEU A 161 -5.55 10.02 29.20
CA LEU A 161 -5.58 11.14 28.22
C LEU A 161 -6.68 12.17 28.49
N GLN A 162 -7.59 11.93 29.44
CA GLN A 162 -8.48 12.98 29.96
C GLN A 162 -7.76 13.93 30.92
N GLU A 163 -6.73 13.44 31.61
CA GLU A 163 -5.98 14.19 32.60
C GLU A 163 -4.66 14.75 32.08
N ALA A 164 -4.08 14.14 31.01
CA ALA A 164 -2.78 14.51 30.48
C ALA A 164 -2.73 14.43 28.95
N ASP A 165 -1.96 15.32 28.34
CA ASP A 165 -1.78 15.37 26.87
C ASP A 165 -0.91 14.24 26.31
N ARG A 166 -0.31 13.42 27.16
CA ARG A 166 0.58 12.31 26.78
C ARG A 166 0.63 11.22 27.84
N GLY A 167 0.89 10.00 27.39
CA GLY A 167 1.04 8.84 28.26
C GLY A 167 2.05 7.84 27.73
N LYS A 168 2.31 6.79 28.50
CA LYS A 168 3.13 5.66 28.11
C LYS A 168 2.36 4.37 28.36
N LEU A 169 2.08 3.62 27.28
CA LEU A 169 1.51 2.28 27.36
C LEU A 169 2.62 1.23 27.20
N ILE A 170 2.80 0.37 28.20
CA ILE A 170 3.79 -0.71 28.19
C ILE A 170 3.06 -2.03 28.09
N MET A 171 3.31 -2.76 27.01
CA MET A 171 2.73 -4.08 26.74
C MET A 171 3.84 -5.06 26.33
N ALA A 172 3.78 -6.31 26.79
CA ALA A 172 4.74 -7.35 26.43
C ALA A 172 4.72 -7.66 24.90
N CYS A 173 5.77 -8.30 24.39
CA CYS A 173 5.78 -8.80 23.02
C CYS A 173 4.68 -9.86 22.83
N GLY A 174 4.04 -9.89 21.66
CA GLY A 174 3.00 -10.87 21.34
C GLY A 174 1.61 -10.59 21.96
N THR A 175 1.43 -9.54 22.77
CA THR A 175 0.14 -9.22 23.40
C THR A 175 -0.83 -8.44 22.51
N GLY A 176 -0.53 -8.27 21.22
CA GLY A 176 -1.40 -7.59 20.25
C GLY A 176 -1.36 -6.07 20.34
N LYS A 177 -0.18 -5.48 20.55
CA LYS A 177 0.00 -4.01 20.58
C LYS A 177 -0.58 -3.29 19.38
N THR A 178 -0.39 -3.83 18.17
CA THR A 178 -0.89 -3.25 16.93
C THR A 178 -2.42 -3.17 16.91
N PHE A 179 -3.09 -4.24 17.32
CA PHE A 179 -4.54 -4.26 17.41
C PHE A 179 -5.07 -3.33 18.53
N THR A 180 -4.41 -3.33 19.69
CA THR A 180 -4.76 -2.41 20.79
C THR A 180 -4.61 -0.95 20.36
N SER A 181 -3.52 -0.61 19.63
CA SER A 181 -3.31 0.76 19.15
C SER A 181 -4.36 1.19 18.11
N LEU A 182 -4.85 0.27 17.27
CA LEU A 182 -5.99 0.53 16.40
C LEU A 182 -7.23 0.89 17.20
N LYS A 183 -7.58 0.08 18.21
CA LYS A 183 -8.79 0.33 19.04
C LYS A 183 -8.69 1.63 19.84
N ILE A 184 -7.50 2.01 20.30
CA ILE A 184 -7.24 3.31 20.91
C ILE A 184 -7.50 4.44 19.88
N ALA A 185 -6.99 4.31 18.66
CA ALA A 185 -7.19 5.30 17.61
C ALA A 185 -8.67 5.44 17.22
N GLU A 186 -9.40 4.32 17.08
CA GLU A 186 -10.83 4.32 16.80
C GLU A 186 -11.65 5.00 17.93
N THR A 187 -11.28 4.75 19.19
CA THR A 187 -11.99 5.29 20.34
C THR A 187 -11.74 6.80 20.53
N ILE A 188 -10.49 7.24 20.37
CA ILE A 188 -10.11 8.63 20.66
C ILE A 188 -10.31 9.53 19.45
N ALA A 189 -9.95 9.07 18.26
CA ALA A 189 -10.11 9.82 17.02
C ALA A 189 -11.44 9.49 16.32
N GLY A 190 -11.64 8.25 15.91
CA GLY A 190 -12.81 7.85 15.16
C GLY A 190 -12.90 8.52 13.78
N THR A 191 -14.10 8.57 13.21
CA THR A 191 -14.36 9.21 11.92
C THR A 191 -14.19 10.73 11.97
N GLY A 192 -13.79 11.32 10.85
CA GLY A 192 -13.62 12.77 10.70
C GLY A 192 -12.35 13.34 11.34
N LYS A 193 -11.56 12.53 12.03
CA LYS A 193 -10.31 12.96 12.67
C LYS A 193 -9.08 12.31 12.04
N ARG A 194 -7.91 12.83 12.43
CA ARG A 194 -6.62 12.41 11.90
C ARG A 194 -5.76 11.78 13.00
N VAL A 195 -5.06 10.72 12.62
CA VAL A 195 -4.11 10.01 13.47
C VAL A 195 -2.75 10.02 12.78
N LEU A 196 -1.70 10.34 13.51
CA LEU A 196 -0.32 10.13 13.09
C LEU A 196 0.21 8.89 13.82
N PHE A 197 0.61 7.87 13.06
CA PHE A 197 1.16 6.64 13.60
C PHE A 197 2.62 6.48 13.17
N LEU A 198 3.52 6.51 14.14
CA LEU A 198 4.97 6.44 13.91
C LEU A 198 5.52 5.06 14.22
N VAL A 199 6.35 4.53 13.33
CA VAL A 199 6.99 3.22 13.45
C VAL A 199 8.50 3.29 13.19
N PRO A 200 9.28 2.34 13.71
CA PRO A 200 10.74 2.33 13.53
C PRO A 200 11.20 1.90 12.12
N SER A 201 10.40 1.12 11.38
CA SER A 201 10.81 0.55 10.09
C SER A 201 9.67 0.51 9.07
N LEU A 202 10.04 0.41 7.78
CA LEU A 202 9.09 0.26 6.68
C LEU A 202 8.34 -1.08 6.76
N ALA A 203 9.02 -2.15 7.17
CA ALA A 203 8.41 -3.47 7.36
C ALA A 203 7.27 -3.42 8.39
N LEU A 204 7.52 -2.79 9.53
CA LEU A 204 6.48 -2.64 10.56
C LEU A 204 5.36 -1.69 10.09
N MET A 205 5.68 -0.68 9.28
CA MET A 205 4.67 0.20 8.68
C MET A 205 3.75 -0.58 7.75
N SER A 206 4.30 -1.37 6.83
CA SER A 206 3.53 -2.19 5.90
C SER A 206 2.64 -3.19 6.64
N GLN A 207 3.20 -3.90 7.63
CA GLN A 207 2.44 -4.81 8.49
C GLN A 207 1.30 -4.10 9.22
N THR A 208 1.58 -2.95 9.84
CA THR A 208 0.57 -2.21 10.60
C THR A 208 -0.56 -1.71 9.73
N ILE A 209 -0.25 -1.18 8.54
CA ILE A 209 -1.25 -0.73 7.56
C ILE A 209 -2.18 -1.90 7.18
N ARG A 210 -1.61 -3.08 6.88
CA ARG A 210 -2.40 -4.29 6.56
C ARG A 210 -3.31 -4.68 7.74
N GLU A 211 -2.76 -4.82 8.94
CA GLU A 211 -3.52 -5.23 10.13
C GLU A 211 -4.64 -4.22 10.46
N TRP A 212 -4.35 -2.92 10.44
CA TRP A 212 -5.34 -1.90 10.72
C TRP A 212 -6.47 -1.88 9.69
N THR A 213 -6.12 -2.02 8.40
CA THR A 213 -7.15 -2.05 7.33
C THR A 213 -8.08 -3.26 7.48
N LEU A 214 -7.56 -4.40 7.95
CA LEU A 214 -8.34 -5.62 8.15
C LEU A 214 -9.25 -5.58 9.38
N ASP A 215 -8.70 -5.09 10.49
CA ASP A 215 -9.32 -5.19 11.80
C ASP A 215 -10.13 -3.93 12.19
N THR A 216 -10.09 -2.88 11.37
CA THR A 216 -10.84 -1.64 11.65
C THR A 216 -12.34 -1.85 11.65
N GLU A 217 -13.03 -1.19 12.58
CA GLU A 217 -14.51 -1.13 12.66
C GLU A 217 -15.05 0.17 12.07
N VAL A 218 -14.19 1.18 11.90
CA VAL A 218 -14.55 2.45 11.27
C VAL A 218 -13.93 2.55 9.88
N PRO A 219 -14.56 3.22 8.92
CA PRO A 219 -13.93 3.45 7.61
C PRO A 219 -12.57 4.13 7.76
N LEU A 220 -11.55 3.58 7.13
CA LEU A 220 -10.16 3.99 7.26
C LEU A 220 -9.61 4.52 5.93
N ARG A 221 -8.92 5.65 5.97
CA ARG A 221 -8.10 6.17 4.88
C ARG A 221 -6.64 6.25 5.35
N SER A 222 -5.79 5.45 4.74
CA SER A 222 -4.38 5.32 5.10
C SER A 222 -3.47 6.08 4.13
N PHE A 223 -2.46 6.75 4.66
CA PHE A 223 -1.37 7.36 3.90
C PHE A 223 -0.03 6.87 4.44
N ALA A 224 0.87 6.45 3.57
CA ALA A 224 2.23 6.06 3.92
C ALA A 224 3.20 7.20 3.59
N VAL A 225 4.09 7.51 4.52
CA VAL A 225 5.11 8.56 4.37
C VAL A 225 6.48 8.00 4.69
N CYS A 226 7.43 8.19 3.78
CA CYS A 226 8.83 7.85 4.02
C CYS A 226 9.76 8.97 3.52
N SER A 227 10.97 9.04 4.05
CA SER A 227 12.00 9.97 3.56
C SER A 227 12.74 9.38 2.36
N ASP A 228 13.25 10.24 1.45
CA ASP A 228 14.04 9.82 0.28
C ASP A 228 15.30 9.03 0.65
N THR A 229 15.83 9.23 1.88
CA THR A 229 17.02 8.52 2.36
C THR A 229 16.80 7.03 2.59
N GLN A 230 15.55 6.59 2.72
CA GLN A 230 15.17 5.16 2.90
C GLN A 230 14.81 4.50 1.56
N VAL A 231 14.79 5.30 0.50
CA VAL A 231 14.43 4.85 -0.83
C VAL A 231 15.72 4.62 -1.62
N GLY A 232 15.96 3.38 -2.07
CA GLY A 232 17.08 3.04 -2.95
C GLY A 232 18.40 2.69 -2.26
N LYS A 233 18.46 2.53 -0.93
CA LYS A 233 19.63 1.95 -0.26
C LYS A 233 19.49 0.42 -0.16
N ARG A 234 19.69 -0.29 -1.27
CA ARG A 234 20.12 -1.68 -1.17
C ARG A 234 21.46 -1.69 -0.44
N ARG A 235 21.49 -2.14 0.80
CA ARG A 235 22.74 -2.48 1.48
C ARG A 235 23.38 -3.66 0.73
N LYS A 236 24.38 -3.37 -0.08
CA LYS A 236 25.39 -4.35 -0.48
C LYS A 236 26.15 -4.74 0.80
N GLY A 237 25.79 -5.85 1.42
CA GLY A 237 26.53 -6.31 2.60
C GLY A 237 25.89 -7.53 3.23
N LYS A 238 26.65 -8.58 3.30
CA LYS A 238 26.42 -9.90 3.89
C LYS A 238 25.78 -9.85 5.27
N HIS A 239 24.85 -10.82 5.51
CA HIS A 239 24.37 -11.28 6.81
C HIS A 239 23.71 -10.24 7.71
N ASP A 240 22.41 -10.03 7.49
CA ASP A 240 21.45 -9.80 8.55
C ASP A 240 20.10 -10.32 8.07
N ASP A 241 19.49 -11.21 8.84
CA ASP A 241 18.23 -11.93 8.56
C ASP A 241 16.97 -11.03 8.63
N GLU A 242 17.11 -9.72 8.56
CA GLU A 242 16.01 -8.79 8.40
C GLU A 242 15.90 -8.39 6.93
N ALA A 243 14.90 -8.95 6.24
CA ALA A 243 14.52 -8.51 4.90
C ALA A 243 14.30 -6.99 4.92
N SER A 244 15.24 -6.23 4.36
CA SER A 244 15.12 -4.78 4.24
C SER A 244 14.09 -4.50 3.13
N LEU A 245 12.84 -4.20 3.52
CA LEU A 245 11.83 -3.72 2.59
C LEU A 245 12.22 -2.32 2.08
N ASP A 246 12.18 -2.16 0.77
CA ASP A 246 12.30 -0.86 0.13
C ASP A 246 10.92 -0.14 0.12
N ALA A 247 10.92 1.18 -0.07
CA ALA A 247 9.66 1.93 -0.13
C ALA A 247 8.80 1.55 -1.35
N SER A 248 9.39 0.92 -2.38
CA SER A 248 8.70 0.32 -3.53
C SER A 248 7.88 -0.92 -3.16
N ASP A 249 8.27 -1.61 -2.08
CA ASP A 249 7.64 -2.83 -1.58
C ASP A 249 6.52 -2.55 -0.58
N LEU A 250 6.23 -1.27 -0.32
CA LEU A 250 5.14 -0.90 0.57
C LEU A 250 3.79 -1.21 -0.06
N VAL A 251 2.91 -1.74 0.76
CA VAL A 251 1.53 -2.10 0.39
C VAL A 251 0.75 -0.93 -0.19
N LEU A 252 1.04 0.29 0.29
CA LEU A 252 0.52 1.55 -0.21
C LEU A 252 1.67 2.39 -0.77
N PRO A 253 1.43 3.15 -1.85
CA PRO A 253 2.43 4.07 -2.37
C PRO A 253 2.81 5.11 -1.31
N ALA A 254 4.09 5.12 -0.93
CA ALA A 254 4.60 6.12 0.01
C ALA A 254 4.82 7.46 -0.69
N THR A 255 4.53 8.55 0.03
CA THR A 255 4.86 9.90 -0.41
C THR A 255 6.05 10.45 0.38
N THR A 256 6.88 11.22 -0.32
CA THR A 256 7.95 12.03 0.26
C THR A 256 7.63 13.53 0.18
N ASP A 257 6.50 13.87 -0.43
CA ASP A 257 6.05 15.25 -0.67
C ASP A 257 4.99 15.66 0.38
N ALA A 258 5.38 16.54 1.27
CA ALA A 258 4.52 17.13 2.31
C ALA A 258 3.28 17.83 1.73
N GLN A 259 3.42 18.55 0.61
CA GLN A 259 2.31 19.27 0.00
C GLN A 259 1.31 18.33 -0.66
N ALA A 260 1.81 17.25 -1.29
CA ALA A 260 0.96 16.22 -1.85
C ALA A 260 0.18 15.49 -0.75
N LEU A 261 0.84 15.16 0.37
CA LEU A 261 0.20 14.58 1.55
C LEU A 261 -0.90 15.49 2.10
N ALA A 262 -0.59 16.76 2.31
CA ALA A 262 -1.54 17.74 2.85
C ALA A 262 -2.77 17.89 1.94
N ARG A 263 -2.57 17.99 0.62
CA ARG A 263 -3.66 18.06 -0.36
C ARG A 263 -4.58 16.84 -0.30
N LYS A 264 -4.00 15.63 -0.19
CA LYS A 264 -4.75 14.36 -0.09
C LYS A 264 -5.52 14.29 1.23
N ALA A 265 -4.83 14.51 2.35
CA ALA A 265 -5.43 14.42 3.67
C ALA A 265 -6.54 15.46 3.88
N ASN A 266 -6.46 16.63 3.22
CA ASN A 266 -7.50 17.67 3.28
C ASN A 266 -8.73 17.34 2.42
N LYS A 267 -8.60 16.50 1.42
CA LYS A 267 -9.73 16.05 0.57
C LYS A 267 -10.44 14.81 1.14
N THR A 268 -9.90 14.20 2.20
CA THR A 268 -10.50 13.02 2.80
C THR A 268 -11.86 13.35 3.40
N SER A 269 -12.84 12.48 3.18
CA SER A 269 -14.20 12.61 3.75
C SER A 269 -14.16 12.61 5.27
N LEU A 270 -15.10 13.33 5.89
CA LEU A 270 -15.33 13.31 7.33
C LEU A 270 -15.93 11.98 7.83
N ASP A 271 -16.38 11.11 6.92
CA ASP A 271 -16.94 9.81 7.25
C ASP A 271 -15.88 8.73 7.49
N VAL A 272 -14.60 9.07 7.37
CA VAL A 272 -13.49 8.14 7.56
C VAL A 272 -12.52 8.64 8.63
N MET A 273 -11.84 7.73 9.30
CA MET A 273 -10.66 8.01 10.11
C MET A 273 -9.44 8.10 9.19
N THR A 274 -8.77 9.24 9.17
CA THR A 274 -7.57 9.44 8.34
C THR A 274 -6.32 9.11 9.15
N VAL A 275 -5.52 8.16 8.68
CA VAL A 275 -4.27 7.79 9.35
C VAL A 275 -3.07 8.04 8.46
N VAL A 276 -2.11 8.77 8.97
CA VAL A 276 -0.79 8.95 8.36
C VAL A 276 0.19 8.03 9.06
N PHE A 277 0.66 7.01 8.37
CA PHE A 277 1.71 6.11 8.83
C PHE A 277 3.06 6.64 8.38
N SER A 278 4.02 6.76 9.29
CA SER A 278 5.35 7.28 8.96
C SER A 278 6.43 6.58 9.79
N THR A 279 7.64 6.57 9.27
CA THR A 279 8.80 6.22 10.08
C THR A 279 9.27 7.43 10.89
N TYR A 280 9.95 7.18 12.02
CA TYR A 280 10.52 8.25 12.83
C TYR A 280 11.44 9.19 12.04
N HIS A 281 12.18 8.66 11.07
CA HIS A 281 13.10 9.45 10.23
C HIS A 281 12.40 10.35 9.22
N SER A 282 11.12 10.10 8.95
CA SER A 282 10.35 10.83 7.94
C SER A 282 9.44 11.90 8.53
N ILE A 283 9.54 12.17 9.82
CA ILE A 283 8.69 13.15 10.51
C ILE A 283 8.80 14.55 9.92
N GLN A 284 9.97 14.91 9.36
CA GLN A 284 10.19 16.20 8.69
C GLN A 284 9.33 16.39 7.43
N VAL A 285 8.83 15.31 6.82
CA VAL A 285 7.90 15.38 5.67
C VAL A 285 6.49 15.75 6.15
N ILE A 286 6.19 15.57 7.42
CA ILE A 286 4.85 15.75 8.00
C ILE A 286 4.73 17.10 8.74
N SER A 287 5.83 17.61 9.23
CA SER A 287 5.92 18.92 9.91
C SER A 287 5.97 20.06 8.90
#